data_126546ed8ce6a3659cc2f2c2af1c7324
#
_entry.id   126546ed8ce6a3659cc2f2c2af1c7324
#
_cell.length_a   1.000
_cell.length_b   1.000
_cell.length_c   1.000
_cell.angle_alpha   90.00
_cell.angle_beta   90.00
_cell.angle_gamma   90.00
#
_symmetry.space_group_name_H-M   'P 1'
#
loop_
_entity.id
_entity.type
_entity.pdbx_description
1 polymer ?
#
loop_
_entity_poly.entity_id
_entity_poly.type
_entity_poly.pdbx_seq_one_letter_code
_entity_poly.pdbx_strand_id
1 'polypeptide(L)'
;MPEKMKAARFHKVGDPLKIEMVPIPEIGPEEVLVDVKACGICGSDIHIIYEGVTPTPYTPITLGHEPSGVIEKMGNKVTDWKTGDRVTVNPFLTCGKCINCLSGNSQICLSRRVMGIHTEGGLAEYLKVPSKNLIRLPENVPFDQGAIIADAVATPFHAITKRGGLTVGEKVAVFGCGGLGIHGVQISKICGASLVIAIDTIDQTLDRTRKVGADVIINPRRENSVQKIREITGGMGVDLALEFIGHRETIEQAIGCVRTGGRAVIVGLGPENVVLPPPTAFVRTELSFLGSYGSTNLEIQNVVDLLASGRLDLSGSITERVSLEETNKGLEHLYQKIGNPIRIVVVQD
;
A
#
# COMPACT_ATOMS: atom_id res chain seq x y z
N MET A 1 19.33 27.07 -2.79
CA MET A 1 19.29 25.65 -2.38
C MET A 1 20.71 25.09 -2.34
N PRO A 2 21.02 24.13 -1.51
CA PRO A 2 22.31 23.42 -1.55
C PRO A 2 22.48 22.71 -2.92
N GLU A 3 23.72 22.40 -3.31
CA GLU A 3 23.97 21.64 -4.55
C GLU A 3 23.77 20.13 -4.38
N LYS A 4 23.78 19.64 -3.14
CA LYS A 4 23.67 18.23 -2.78
C LYS A 4 22.63 18.03 -1.68
N MET A 5 22.07 16.83 -1.63
CA MET A 5 21.10 16.38 -0.65
C MET A 5 21.52 15.03 -0.05
N LYS A 6 21.02 14.72 1.14
CA LYS A 6 21.12 13.38 1.73
C LYS A 6 20.13 12.43 1.08
N ALA A 7 20.55 11.18 0.86
CA ALA A 7 19.71 10.11 0.37
C ALA A 7 20.14 8.75 0.95
N ALA A 8 19.17 7.90 1.28
CA ALA A 8 19.40 6.53 1.69
C ALA A 8 19.49 5.62 0.46
N ARG A 9 20.69 5.18 0.12
CA ARG A 9 21.05 4.51 -1.13
C ARG A 9 21.18 3.00 -0.96
N PHE A 10 20.47 2.25 -1.79
CA PHE A 10 20.61 0.81 -1.92
C PHE A 10 21.70 0.46 -2.92
N HIS A 11 22.67 -0.35 -2.51
CA HIS A 11 23.81 -0.78 -3.33
C HIS A 11 23.73 -2.25 -3.70
N LYS A 12 23.34 -3.11 -2.74
CA LYS A 12 23.38 -4.57 -2.90
C LYS A 12 22.44 -5.25 -1.92
N VAL A 13 21.86 -6.36 -2.35
CA VAL A 13 21.03 -7.22 -1.50
C VAL A 13 21.82 -7.71 -0.28
N GLY A 14 21.21 -7.62 0.88
CA GLY A 14 21.77 -8.00 2.17
C GLY A 14 22.61 -6.90 2.86
N ASP A 15 22.98 -5.83 2.15
CA ASP A 15 23.70 -4.70 2.74
C ASP A 15 22.72 -3.63 3.25
N PRO A 16 23.02 -2.93 4.35
CA PRO A 16 22.24 -1.79 4.80
C PRO A 16 22.31 -0.64 3.78
N LEU A 17 21.27 0.20 3.75
CA LEU A 17 21.29 1.44 2.97
C LEU A 17 22.42 2.35 3.45
N LYS A 18 23.08 3.04 2.52
CA LYS A 18 24.10 4.05 2.84
C LYS A 18 23.50 5.44 2.75
N ILE A 19 23.68 6.24 3.78
CA ILE A 19 23.34 7.67 3.73
C ILE A 19 24.47 8.40 2.98
N GLU A 20 24.14 8.94 1.82
CA GLU A 20 25.09 9.57 0.92
C GLU A 20 24.65 10.99 0.55
N MET A 21 25.64 11.87 0.29
CA MET A 21 25.42 13.18 -0.30
C MET A 21 25.41 13.06 -1.82
N VAL A 22 24.22 13.17 -2.43
CA VAL A 22 24.02 13.07 -3.86
C VAL A 22 23.60 14.43 -4.45
N PRO A 23 23.82 14.71 -5.75
CA PRO A 23 23.32 15.92 -6.39
C PRO A 23 21.79 16.03 -6.26
N ILE A 24 21.28 17.24 -6.00
CA ILE A 24 19.83 17.49 -6.13
C ILE A 24 19.44 17.30 -7.59
N PRO A 25 18.36 16.52 -7.90
CA PRO A 25 18.02 16.23 -9.27
C PRO A 25 17.52 17.47 -10.03
N GLU A 26 18.01 17.67 -11.25
CA GLU A 26 17.46 18.67 -12.16
C GLU A 26 16.06 18.23 -12.64
N ILE A 27 15.12 19.18 -12.63
CA ILE A 27 13.74 18.94 -13.07
C ILE A 27 13.56 19.34 -14.53
N GLY A 28 12.80 18.52 -15.26
CA GLY A 28 12.33 18.83 -16.61
C GLY A 28 11.14 19.79 -16.62
N PRO A 29 10.67 20.20 -17.82
CA PRO A 29 9.60 21.19 -17.96
C PRO A 29 8.27 20.81 -17.29
N GLU A 30 7.94 19.52 -17.22
CA GLU A 30 6.67 18.98 -16.68
C GLU A 30 6.86 18.31 -15.31
N GLU A 31 8.01 18.50 -14.67
CA GLU A 31 8.37 17.90 -13.39
C GLU A 31 8.42 18.95 -12.29
N VAL A 32 8.35 18.48 -11.06
CA VAL A 32 8.53 19.29 -9.86
C VAL A 32 9.64 18.68 -9.01
N LEU A 33 10.25 19.50 -8.16
CA LEU A 33 11.09 19.08 -7.07
C LEU A 33 10.23 19.13 -5.79
N VAL A 34 10.08 18.00 -5.13
CA VAL A 34 9.38 17.91 -3.85
C VAL A 34 10.42 17.88 -2.74
N ASP A 35 10.32 18.79 -1.78
CA ASP A 35 10.95 18.73 -0.47
C ASP A 35 10.18 17.67 0.35
N VAL A 36 10.82 16.52 0.57
CA VAL A 36 10.19 15.35 1.18
C VAL A 36 10.13 15.55 2.69
N LYS A 37 8.92 15.61 3.23
CA LYS A 37 8.68 15.74 4.68
C LYS A 37 8.46 14.39 5.36
N ALA A 38 7.96 13.40 4.61
CA ALA A 38 7.82 12.04 5.11
C ALA A 38 7.86 11.03 3.98
N CYS A 39 8.37 9.83 4.28
CA CYS A 39 8.35 8.67 3.38
C CYS A 39 8.08 7.39 4.17
N GLY A 40 7.03 6.65 3.79
CA GLY A 40 6.72 5.37 4.41
C GLY A 40 7.74 4.28 4.04
N ILE A 41 8.01 3.39 5.00
CA ILE A 41 8.77 2.15 4.77
C ILE A 41 7.77 1.01 4.56
N CYS A 42 7.92 0.28 3.45
CA CYS A 42 7.00 -0.76 3.02
C CYS A 42 7.65 -2.16 3.00
N GLY A 43 6.82 -3.21 2.97
CA GLY A 43 7.29 -4.58 2.73
C GLY A 43 8.05 -4.74 1.41
N SER A 44 7.74 -3.94 0.40
CA SER A 44 8.47 -3.93 -0.88
C SER A 44 9.94 -3.53 -0.73
N ASP A 45 10.27 -2.64 0.22
CA ASP A 45 11.66 -2.27 0.53
C ASP A 45 12.41 -3.46 1.16
N ILE A 46 11.71 -4.25 2.00
CA ILE A 46 12.23 -5.50 2.57
C ILE A 46 12.55 -6.51 1.46
N HIS A 47 11.61 -6.69 0.52
CA HIS A 47 11.79 -7.58 -0.64
C HIS A 47 12.98 -7.19 -1.52
N ILE A 48 13.30 -5.90 -1.62
CA ILE A 48 14.48 -5.41 -2.36
C ILE A 48 15.76 -5.66 -1.56
N ILE A 49 15.77 -5.19 -0.29
CA ILE A 49 17.02 -5.07 0.49
C ILE A 49 17.46 -6.42 1.04
N TYR A 50 16.55 -7.18 1.65
CA TYR A 50 16.90 -8.40 2.38
C TYR A 50 16.67 -9.68 1.58
N GLU A 51 15.63 -9.72 0.74
CA GLU A 51 15.23 -10.94 0.05
C GLU A 51 15.71 -11.00 -1.41
N GLY A 52 15.94 -9.85 -2.04
CA GLY A 52 16.39 -9.78 -3.43
C GLY A 52 15.38 -10.27 -4.47
N VAL A 53 14.11 -10.43 -4.08
CA VAL A 53 13.04 -10.95 -4.97
C VAL A 53 12.45 -9.87 -5.87
N THR A 54 12.69 -8.60 -5.57
CA THR A 54 12.30 -7.47 -6.41
C THR A 54 13.55 -6.76 -6.92
N PRO A 55 13.99 -7.01 -8.16
CA PRO A 55 15.21 -6.42 -8.70
C PRO A 55 15.03 -4.94 -9.03
N THR A 56 16.06 -4.15 -8.76
CA THR A 56 16.18 -2.76 -9.25
C THR A 56 16.93 -2.74 -10.58
N PRO A 57 16.63 -1.80 -11.50
CA PRO A 57 17.26 -1.76 -12.83
C PRO A 57 18.72 -1.32 -12.80
N TYR A 58 19.15 -0.66 -11.73
CA TYR A 58 20.53 -0.21 -11.50
C TYR A 58 20.78 -0.02 -10.01
N THR A 59 22.05 0.03 -9.63
CA THR A 59 22.54 0.41 -8.29
C THR A 59 23.75 1.33 -8.43
N PRO A 60 23.97 2.27 -7.49
CA PRO A 60 23.12 2.58 -6.34
C PRO A 60 21.82 3.30 -6.72
N ILE A 61 20.72 3.05 -6.00
CA ILE A 61 19.42 3.69 -6.18
C ILE A 61 18.85 4.13 -4.83
N THR A 62 18.13 5.26 -4.80
CA THR A 62 17.36 5.69 -3.63
C THR A 62 16.03 4.96 -3.61
N LEU A 63 15.71 4.28 -2.50
CA LEU A 63 14.42 3.60 -2.33
C LEU A 63 13.33 4.55 -1.78
N GLY A 64 12.16 3.98 -1.43
CA GLY A 64 11.02 4.70 -0.85
C GLY A 64 10.01 5.16 -1.89
N HIS A 65 8.86 4.50 -1.90
CA HIS A 65 7.77 4.75 -2.87
C HIS A 65 6.52 5.35 -2.24
N GLU A 66 6.58 5.76 -0.99
CA GLU A 66 5.48 6.38 -0.25
C GLU A 66 5.85 7.81 0.23
N PRO A 67 6.24 8.74 -0.65
CA PRO A 67 6.64 10.08 -0.21
C PRO A 67 5.47 11.05 -0.13
N SER A 68 5.57 11.99 0.83
CA SER A 68 4.78 13.22 0.91
C SER A 68 5.67 14.39 1.24
N GLY A 69 5.27 15.60 0.86
CA GLY A 69 6.09 16.79 1.10
C GLY A 69 5.50 18.05 0.53
N VAL A 70 6.38 19.00 0.22
CA VAL A 70 6.04 20.32 -0.28
C VAL A 70 6.73 20.55 -1.62
N ILE A 71 6.05 21.17 -2.56
CA ILE A 71 6.67 21.55 -3.85
C ILE A 71 7.66 22.68 -3.61
N GLU A 72 8.94 22.41 -3.82
CA GLU A 72 10.05 23.37 -3.70
C GLU A 72 10.29 24.12 -4.99
N LYS A 73 10.25 23.44 -6.14
CA LYS A 73 10.51 24.00 -7.46
C LYS A 73 9.66 23.34 -8.54
N MET A 74 9.32 24.10 -9.57
CA MET A 74 8.50 23.60 -10.69
C MET A 74 9.16 23.85 -12.03
N GLY A 75 8.96 22.93 -12.97
CA GLY A 75 9.25 23.10 -14.37
C GLY A 75 8.33 24.14 -15.05
N ASN A 76 8.79 24.74 -16.13
CA ASN A 76 8.11 25.88 -16.75
C ASN A 76 6.80 25.55 -17.49
N LYS A 77 6.46 24.26 -17.64
CA LYS A 77 5.17 23.80 -18.18
C LYS A 77 4.19 23.33 -17.11
N VAL A 78 4.56 23.37 -15.84
CA VAL A 78 3.67 23.00 -14.72
C VAL A 78 2.80 24.22 -14.37
N THR A 79 1.50 24.14 -14.60
CA THR A 79 0.53 25.24 -14.42
C THR A 79 -0.47 25.01 -13.30
N ASP A 80 -0.71 23.76 -12.92
CA ASP A 80 -1.77 23.38 -11.97
C ASP A 80 -1.31 23.39 -10.50
N TRP A 81 -0.04 23.69 -10.28
CA TRP A 81 0.64 23.68 -8.99
C TRP A 81 1.38 24.99 -8.73
N LYS A 82 1.74 25.23 -7.48
CA LYS A 82 2.63 26.31 -7.06
C LYS A 82 3.63 25.82 -6.00
N THR A 83 4.76 26.51 -5.88
CA THR A 83 5.69 26.34 -4.77
C THR A 83 4.97 26.54 -3.45
N GLY A 84 5.24 25.65 -2.48
CA GLY A 84 4.57 25.61 -1.18
C GLY A 84 3.33 24.71 -1.14
N ASP A 85 2.83 24.20 -2.28
CA ASP A 85 1.72 23.24 -2.27
C ASP A 85 2.14 21.95 -1.58
N ARG A 86 1.27 21.45 -0.68
CA ARG A 86 1.44 20.19 0.03
C ARG A 86 0.95 19.03 -0.83
N VAL A 87 1.73 17.96 -0.91
CA VAL A 87 1.43 16.84 -1.81
C VAL A 87 1.74 15.48 -1.19
N THR A 88 0.97 14.47 -1.59
CA THR A 88 1.41 13.08 -1.61
C THR A 88 1.64 12.65 -3.05
N VAL A 89 2.43 11.61 -3.27
CA VAL A 89 2.91 11.24 -4.60
C VAL A 89 2.44 9.83 -4.96
N ASN A 90 1.75 9.70 -6.09
CA ASN A 90 1.53 8.38 -6.68
C ASN A 90 2.86 7.85 -7.26
N PRO A 91 3.39 6.72 -6.75
CA PRO A 91 4.68 6.21 -7.21
C PRO A 91 4.66 5.63 -8.63
N PHE A 92 3.49 5.39 -9.23
CA PHE A 92 3.38 4.75 -10.53
C PHE A 92 3.63 5.72 -11.70
N LEU A 93 4.80 5.61 -12.32
CA LEU A 93 5.13 6.33 -13.54
C LEU A 93 4.50 5.61 -14.73
N THR A 94 3.52 6.24 -15.37
CA THR A 94 2.69 5.64 -16.41
C THR A 94 2.82 6.34 -17.76
N CYS A 95 2.63 5.61 -18.86
CA CYS A 95 2.79 6.19 -20.22
C CYS A 95 1.62 7.06 -20.67
N GLY A 96 0.45 6.96 -20.04
CA GLY A 96 -0.76 7.72 -20.36
C GLY A 96 -1.47 7.33 -21.67
N LYS A 97 -0.91 6.44 -22.50
CA LYS A 97 -1.39 6.15 -23.86
C LYS A 97 -1.66 4.66 -24.17
N CYS A 98 -1.29 3.72 -23.29
CA CYS A 98 -1.63 2.31 -23.50
C CYS A 98 -3.10 2.05 -23.14
N ILE A 99 -3.62 0.91 -23.55
CA ILE A 99 -5.02 0.55 -23.31
C ILE A 99 -5.39 0.62 -21.83
N ASN A 100 -4.52 0.19 -20.92
CA ASN A 100 -4.78 0.25 -19.49
C ASN A 100 -4.85 1.70 -18.97
N CYS A 101 -3.97 2.59 -19.44
CA CYS A 101 -4.04 4.01 -19.08
C CYS A 101 -5.33 4.66 -19.60
N LEU A 102 -5.67 4.39 -20.85
CA LEU A 102 -6.85 4.99 -21.50
C LEU A 102 -8.18 4.45 -20.92
N SER A 103 -8.18 3.23 -20.38
CA SER A 103 -9.35 2.64 -19.70
C SER A 103 -9.43 2.96 -18.19
N GLY A 104 -8.58 3.88 -17.67
CA GLY A 104 -8.61 4.28 -16.27
C GLY A 104 -7.91 3.32 -15.30
N ASN A 105 -7.13 2.36 -15.82
CA ASN A 105 -6.38 1.38 -15.03
C ASN A 105 -4.87 1.63 -15.12
N SER A 106 -4.46 2.87 -14.90
CA SER A 106 -3.06 3.31 -15.09
C SER A 106 -2.06 2.59 -14.18
N GLN A 107 -2.47 2.10 -13.02
CA GLN A 107 -1.65 1.33 -12.09
C GLN A 107 -1.12 0.01 -12.69
N ILE A 108 -1.77 -0.49 -13.72
CA ILE A 108 -1.31 -1.65 -14.52
C ILE A 108 -0.86 -1.24 -15.94
N CYS A 109 -0.30 -0.05 -16.09
CA CYS A 109 0.29 0.44 -17.34
C CYS A 109 1.33 -0.54 -17.89
N LEU A 110 1.30 -0.81 -19.21
CA LEU A 110 2.22 -1.76 -19.85
C LEU A 110 3.70 -1.33 -19.77
N SER A 111 3.96 -0.03 -19.61
CA SER A 111 5.31 0.53 -19.45
C SER A 111 5.49 1.15 -18.06
N ARG A 112 4.81 0.60 -17.04
CA ARG A 112 4.87 1.09 -15.68
C ARG A 112 6.29 1.00 -15.11
N ARG A 113 6.72 2.08 -14.47
CA ARG A 113 7.85 2.10 -13.54
C ARG A 113 7.34 2.58 -12.19
N VAL A 114 8.03 2.26 -11.13
CA VAL A 114 7.68 2.66 -9.76
C VAL A 114 8.83 3.47 -9.19
N MET A 115 8.56 4.68 -8.71
CA MET A 115 9.53 5.50 -7.98
C MET A 115 9.96 4.74 -6.71
N GLY A 116 11.23 4.83 -6.35
CA GLY A 116 11.79 4.08 -5.23
C GLY A 116 12.04 2.59 -5.50
N ILE A 117 11.77 2.11 -6.72
CA ILE A 117 12.08 0.73 -7.15
C ILE A 117 12.78 0.76 -8.52
N HIS A 118 12.20 1.47 -9.50
CA HIS A 118 12.71 1.53 -10.88
C HIS A 118 13.35 2.87 -11.22
N THR A 119 13.15 3.87 -10.40
CA THR A 119 13.75 5.21 -10.44
C THR A 119 14.02 5.66 -9.00
N GLU A 120 14.76 6.76 -8.84
CA GLU A 120 15.03 7.35 -7.53
C GLU A 120 13.71 7.58 -6.76
N GLY A 121 13.74 7.35 -5.46
CA GLY A 121 12.60 7.39 -4.54
C GLY A 121 12.71 8.44 -3.44
N GLY A 122 11.78 8.38 -2.48
CA GLY A 122 11.55 9.40 -1.46
C GLY A 122 12.33 9.21 -0.15
N LEU A 123 13.21 8.21 -0.01
CA LEU A 123 14.14 8.14 1.13
C LEU A 123 15.33 9.08 0.89
N ALA A 124 15.02 10.36 0.68
CA ALA A 124 15.96 11.46 0.42
C ALA A 124 15.31 12.79 0.79
N GLU A 125 16.10 13.85 0.94
CA GLU A 125 15.59 15.21 1.25
C GLU A 125 14.72 15.77 0.11
N TYR A 126 15.07 15.49 -1.16
CA TYR A 126 14.31 15.96 -2.31
C TYR A 126 14.01 14.81 -3.28
N LEU A 127 12.86 14.91 -3.92
CA LEU A 127 12.43 13.96 -4.95
C LEU A 127 11.95 14.70 -6.21
N LYS A 128 12.45 14.30 -7.37
CA LYS A 128 11.95 14.74 -8.67
C LYS A 128 10.72 13.91 -9.06
N VAL A 129 9.62 14.57 -9.36
CA VAL A 129 8.32 13.94 -9.64
C VAL A 129 7.69 14.56 -10.88
N PRO A 130 7.16 13.78 -11.85
CA PRO A 130 6.27 14.32 -12.89
C PRO A 130 5.01 14.94 -12.22
N SER A 131 4.64 16.16 -12.60
CA SER A 131 3.53 16.90 -11.96
C SER A 131 2.20 16.14 -11.96
N LYS A 132 1.97 15.32 -12.99
CA LYS A 132 0.79 14.43 -13.08
C LYS A 132 0.68 13.35 -12.01
N ASN A 133 1.76 13.08 -11.28
CA ASN A 133 1.81 12.08 -10.21
C ASN A 133 1.51 12.66 -8.82
N LEU A 134 1.29 13.98 -8.75
CA LEU A 134 1.01 14.67 -7.50
C LEU A 134 -0.48 14.62 -7.15
N ILE A 135 -0.77 14.44 -5.88
CA ILE A 135 -2.10 14.53 -5.30
C ILE A 135 -2.04 15.59 -4.19
N ARG A 136 -2.98 16.53 -4.20
CA ARG A 136 -3.02 17.62 -3.22
C ARG A 136 -3.28 17.10 -1.81
N LEU A 137 -2.45 17.50 -0.87
CA LEU A 137 -2.58 17.15 0.54
C LEU A 137 -3.12 18.36 1.33
N PRO A 138 -4.35 18.27 1.88
CA PRO A 138 -4.93 19.37 2.68
C PRO A 138 -4.12 19.68 3.95
N GLU A 139 -4.25 20.91 4.45
CA GLU A 139 -3.51 21.41 5.63
C GLU A 139 -3.75 20.56 6.89
N ASN A 140 -4.96 20.05 7.06
CA ASN A 140 -5.33 19.22 8.20
C ASN A 140 -4.86 17.76 8.11
N VAL A 141 -4.15 17.37 7.04
CA VAL A 141 -3.55 16.03 6.89
C VAL A 141 -2.06 16.11 7.18
N PRO A 142 -1.54 15.45 8.23
CA PRO A 142 -0.10 15.39 8.51
C PRO A 142 0.69 14.71 7.39
N PHE A 143 1.94 15.11 7.15
CA PHE A 143 2.75 14.53 6.09
C PHE A 143 3.03 13.04 6.29
N ASP A 144 3.25 12.58 7.51
CA ASP A 144 3.49 11.18 7.81
C ASP A 144 2.26 10.30 7.47
N GLN A 145 1.03 10.79 7.72
CA GLN A 145 -0.19 10.13 7.27
C GLN A 145 -0.34 10.26 5.75
N GLY A 146 -0.04 11.43 5.18
CA GLY A 146 -0.01 11.68 3.73
C GLY A 146 0.92 10.72 2.99
N ALA A 147 2.06 10.39 3.57
CA ALA A 147 3.04 9.47 2.99
C ALA A 147 2.47 8.07 2.77
N ILE A 148 1.84 7.49 3.78
CA ILE A 148 1.33 6.11 3.71
C ILE A 148 0.06 5.95 2.86
N ILE A 149 -0.58 7.06 2.45
CA ILE A 149 -1.83 7.02 1.67
C ILE A 149 -1.62 6.33 0.33
N ALA A 150 -0.55 6.68 -0.39
CA ALA A 150 -0.39 6.32 -1.80
C ALA A 150 -0.23 4.80 -2.05
N ASP A 151 0.22 4.05 -1.03
CA ASP A 151 0.32 2.60 -1.10
C ASP A 151 -0.46 1.90 0.02
N ALA A 152 -0.08 2.09 1.28
CA ALA A 152 -0.64 1.31 2.38
C ALA A 152 -2.16 1.43 2.54
N VAL A 153 -2.77 2.51 2.08
CA VAL A 153 -4.22 2.77 2.19
C VAL A 153 -4.91 2.68 0.84
N ALA A 154 -4.36 3.28 -0.22
CA ALA A 154 -4.99 3.30 -1.53
C ALA A 154 -4.95 1.93 -2.22
N THR A 155 -3.95 1.08 -1.95
CA THR A 155 -3.91 -0.29 -2.47
C THR A 155 -5.07 -1.15 -1.93
N PRO A 156 -5.34 -1.22 -0.61
CA PRO A 156 -6.57 -1.84 -0.09
C PRO A 156 -7.86 -1.18 -0.61
N PHE A 157 -7.87 0.15 -0.74
CA PHE A 157 -9.04 0.87 -1.28
C PHE A 157 -9.37 0.41 -2.70
N HIS A 158 -8.37 0.31 -3.58
CA HIS A 158 -8.54 -0.25 -4.93
C HIS A 158 -9.03 -1.71 -4.90
N ALA A 159 -8.44 -2.54 -4.06
CA ALA A 159 -8.82 -3.94 -3.92
C ALA A 159 -10.28 -4.10 -3.51
N ILE A 160 -10.77 -3.25 -2.61
CA ILE A 160 -12.13 -3.31 -2.08
C ILE A 160 -13.13 -2.73 -3.07
N THR A 161 -12.88 -1.50 -3.56
CA THR A 161 -13.88 -0.73 -4.31
C THR A 161 -13.91 -1.09 -5.79
N LYS A 162 -12.76 -1.26 -6.44
CA LYS A 162 -12.67 -1.52 -7.88
C LYS A 162 -12.59 -3.00 -8.19
N ARG A 163 -11.71 -3.73 -7.53
CA ARG A 163 -11.53 -5.16 -7.84
C ARG A 163 -12.57 -6.02 -7.17
N GLY A 164 -12.80 -5.80 -5.89
CA GLY A 164 -13.81 -6.49 -5.10
C GLY A 164 -15.23 -5.97 -5.35
N GLY A 165 -15.41 -4.72 -5.74
CA GLY A 165 -16.73 -4.13 -5.95
C GLY A 165 -17.62 -4.26 -4.71
N LEU A 166 -17.08 -4.00 -3.51
CA LEU A 166 -17.81 -4.12 -2.26
C LEU A 166 -19.06 -3.25 -2.29
N THR A 167 -20.19 -3.84 -1.94
CA THR A 167 -21.47 -3.14 -1.79
C THR A 167 -21.96 -3.16 -0.35
N VAL A 168 -22.79 -2.17 0.01
CA VAL A 168 -23.36 -2.04 1.37
C VAL A 168 -24.10 -3.32 1.75
N GLY A 169 -23.85 -3.81 2.96
CA GLY A 169 -24.50 -5.00 3.52
C GLY A 169 -23.73 -6.30 3.29
N GLU A 170 -22.71 -6.32 2.44
CA GLU A 170 -21.88 -7.50 2.21
C GLU A 170 -20.99 -7.84 3.43
N LYS A 171 -20.59 -9.10 3.52
CA LYS A 171 -19.69 -9.65 4.53
C LYS A 171 -18.30 -9.79 3.96
N VAL A 172 -17.29 -9.36 4.70
CA VAL A 172 -15.88 -9.32 4.28
C VAL A 172 -15.00 -10.12 5.22
N ALA A 173 -14.08 -10.92 4.68
CA ALA A 173 -12.97 -11.52 5.40
C ALA A 173 -11.65 -10.91 4.94
N VAL A 174 -10.75 -10.55 5.87
CA VAL A 174 -9.46 -9.93 5.60
C VAL A 174 -8.37 -10.83 6.16
N PHE A 175 -7.60 -11.46 5.29
CA PHE A 175 -6.45 -12.31 5.61
C PHE A 175 -5.16 -11.51 5.59
N GLY A 176 -4.46 -11.47 6.73
CA GLY A 176 -3.28 -10.66 6.94
C GLY A 176 -3.62 -9.21 7.26
N CYS A 177 -3.52 -8.83 8.52
CA CYS A 177 -3.92 -7.52 9.04
C CYS A 177 -2.71 -6.63 9.38
N GLY A 178 -1.60 -6.79 8.67
CA GLY A 178 -0.41 -5.95 8.75
C GLY A 178 -0.61 -4.58 8.12
N GLY A 179 0.47 -4.02 7.53
CA GLY A 179 0.52 -2.64 7.01
C GLY A 179 -0.54 -2.26 5.97
N LEU A 180 -1.06 -3.22 5.19
CA LEU A 180 -2.15 -3.01 4.22
C LEU A 180 -3.49 -3.50 4.78
N GLY A 181 -3.53 -4.71 5.35
CA GLY A 181 -4.79 -5.35 5.72
C GLY A 181 -5.54 -4.65 6.84
N ILE A 182 -4.86 -3.96 7.77
CA ILE A 182 -5.54 -3.13 8.78
C ILE A 182 -6.39 -2.03 8.12
N HIS A 183 -5.88 -1.41 7.05
CA HIS A 183 -6.62 -0.43 6.25
C HIS A 183 -7.71 -1.10 5.43
N GLY A 184 -7.48 -2.36 4.99
CA GLY A 184 -8.52 -3.19 4.37
C GLY A 184 -9.73 -3.41 5.29
N VAL A 185 -9.51 -3.66 6.59
CA VAL A 185 -10.56 -3.73 7.60
C VAL A 185 -11.31 -2.40 7.71
N GLN A 186 -10.58 -1.31 7.91
CA GLN A 186 -11.16 0.02 8.12
C GLN A 186 -11.97 0.49 6.89
N ILE A 187 -11.41 0.35 5.69
CA ILE A 187 -12.07 0.74 4.45
C ILE A 187 -13.31 -0.12 4.19
N SER A 188 -13.28 -1.42 4.47
CA SER A 188 -14.45 -2.29 4.34
C SER A 188 -15.63 -1.80 5.20
N LYS A 189 -15.37 -1.35 6.44
CA LYS A 189 -16.40 -0.72 7.28
C LYS A 189 -16.89 0.60 6.70
N ILE A 190 -16.00 1.48 6.25
CA ILE A 190 -16.35 2.76 5.62
C ILE A 190 -17.23 2.53 4.37
N CYS A 191 -16.96 1.49 3.59
CA CYS A 191 -17.74 1.11 2.41
C CYS A 191 -19.07 0.40 2.74
N GLY A 192 -19.39 0.19 4.02
CA GLY A 192 -20.68 -0.32 4.44
C GLY A 192 -20.79 -1.84 4.56
N ALA A 193 -19.68 -2.57 4.74
CA ALA A 193 -19.72 -3.98 5.07
C ALA A 193 -20.53 -4.23 6.36
N SER A 194 -21.48 -5.19 6.30
CA SER A 194 -22.30 -5.57 7.44
C SER A 194 -21.54 -6.39 8.49
N LEU A 195 -20.52 -7.10 8.02
CA LEU A 195 -19.63 -7.92 8.86
C LEU A 195 -18.22 -7.86 8.30
N VAL A 196 -17.24 -7.52 9.14
CA VAL A 196 -15.81 -7.57 8.79
C VAL A 196 -15.10 -8.54 9.74
N ILE A 197 -14.54 -9.61 9.18
CA ILE A 197 -13.80 -10.65 9.90
C ILE A 197 -12.32 -10.44 9.59
N ALA A 198 -11.50 -10.20 10.62
CA ALA A 198 -10.06 -10.04 10.50
C ALA A 198 -9.34 -11.33 10.90
N ILE A 199 -8.43 -11.80 10.03
CA ILE A 199 -7.67 -13.03 10.23
C ILE A 199 -6.17 -12.70 10.26
N ASP A 200 -5.49 -13.01 11.37
CA ASP A 200 -4.05 -12.85 11.54
C ASP A 200 -3.50 -13.82 12.59
N THR A 201 -2.21 -14.14 12.50
CA THR A 201 -1.55 -15.05 13.46
C THR A 201 -1.09 -14.35 14.73
N ILE A 202 -1.11 -13.02 14.78
CA ILE A 202 -0.59 -12.19 15.87
C ILE A 202 -1.76 -11.53 16.61
N ASP A 203 -1.95 -11.90 17.89
CA ASP A 203 -3.08 -11.40 18.69
C ASP A 203 -3.07 -9.86 18.82
N GLN A 204 -1.91 -9.26 19.04
CA GLN A 204 -1.79 -7.80 19.11
C GLN A 204 -2.26 -7.11 17.82
N THR A 205 -1.99 -7.71 16.66
CA THR A 205 -2.49 -7.24 15.36
C THR A 205 -4.01 -7.33 15.30
N LEU A 206 -4.57 -8.47 15.73
CA LEU A 206 -6.01 -8.69 15.79
C LEU A 206 -6.72 -7.70 16.73
N ASP A 207 -6.14 -7.41 17.89
CA ASP A 207 -6.69 -6.40 18.83
C ASP A 207 -6.69 -4.99 18.22
N ARG A 208 -5.72 -4.66 17.39
CA ARG A 208 -5.71 -3.40 16.63
C ARG A 208 -6.83 -3.35 15.60
N THR A 209 -7.10 -4.46 14.90
CA THR A 209 -8.20 -4.50 13.91
C THR A 209 -9.57 -4.28 14.53
N ARG A 210 -9.80 -4.72 15.77
CA ARG A 210 -11.05 -4.40 16.50
C ARG A 210 -11.25 -2.90 16.67
N LYS A 211 -10.18 -2.16 16.95
CA LYS A 211 -10.24 -0.70 17.14
C LYS A 211 -10.60 0.06 15.87
N VAL A 212 -10.29 -0.51 14.70
CA VAL A 212 -10.57 0.09 13.40
C VAL A 212 -11.77 -0.52 12.68
N GLY A 213 -12.55 -1.37 13.37
CA GLY A 213 -13.86 -1.81 12.91
C GLY A 213 -14.01 -3.28 12.53
N ALA A 214 -13.08 -4.18 12.88
CA ALA A 214 -13.32 -5.60 12.75
C ALA A 214 -14.40 -6.05 13.77
N ASP A 215 -15.46 -6.68 13.27
CA ASP A 215 -16.54 -7.20 14.10
C ASP A 215 -16.14 -8.53 14.77
N VAL A 216 -15.36 -9.34 14.05
CA VAL A 216 -14.84 -10.62 14.51
C VAL A 216 -13.36 -10.73 14.18
N ILE A 217 -12.61 -11.36 15.06
CA ILE A 217 -11.19 -11.69 14.83
C ILE A 217 -10.98 -13.20 14.91
N ILE A 218 -10.11 -13.75 14.07
CA ILE A 218 -9.76 -15.16 14.03
C ILE A 218 -8.24 -15.31 14.04
N ASN A 219 -7.72 -16.11 14.96
CA ASN A 219 -6.31 -16.50 14.95
C ASN A 219 -6.19 -17.93 14.40
N PRO A 220 -5.65 -18.12 13.18
CA PRO A 220 -5.55 -19.41 12.52
C PRO A 220 -4.65 -20.43 13.24
N ARG A 221 -3.83 -19.98 14.21
CA ARG A 221 -3.07 -20.87 15.08
C ARG A 221 -3.93 -21.58 16.13
N ARG A 222 -5.16 -21.13 16.36
CA ARG A 222 -6.07 -21.64 17.40
C ARG A 222 -7.30 -22.36 16.83
N GLU A 223 -7.73 -21.96 15.64
CA GLU A 223 -8.95 -22.48 15.00
C GLU A 223 -8.84 -22.42 13.47
N ASN A 224 -9.60 -23.28 12.79
CA ASN A 224 -9.65 -23.28 11.33
C ASN A 224 -10.44 -22.05 10.83
N SER A 225 -9.77 -21.15 10.12
CA SER A 225 -10.35 -19.89 9.67
C SER A 225 -11.57 -20.09 8.76
N VAL A 226 -11.49 -21.02 7.80
CA VAL A 226 -12.58 -21.27 6.83
C VAL A 226 -13.81 -21.83 7.54
N GLN A 227 -13.61 -22.82 8.43
CA GLN A 227 -14.69 -23.38 9.21
C GLN A 227 -15.36 -22.33 10.11
N LYS A 228 -14.55 -21.53 10.80
CA LYS A 228 -15.05 -20.48 11.69
C LYS A 228 -15.83 -19.40 10.94
N ILE A 229 -15.34 -18.96 9.77
CA ILE A 229 -16.06 -18.01 8.90
C ILE A 229 -17.42 -18.60 8.49
N ARG A 230 -17.47 -19.88 8.11
CA ARG A 230 -18.75 -20.54 7.76
C ARG A 230 -19.69 -20.63 8.96
N GLU A 231 -19.21 -20.98 10.15
CA GLU A 231 -20.04 -20.98 11.37
C GLU A 231 -20.68 -19.60 11.61
N ILE A 232 -19.84 -18.53 11.58
CA ILE A 232 -20.29 -17.14 11.82
C ILE A 232 -21.32 -16.69 10.77
N THR A 233 -21.20 -17.19 9.53
CA THR A 233 -22.04 -16.79 8.41
C THR A 233 -23.21 -17.75 8.14
N GLY A 234 -23.51 -18.66 9.07
CA GLY A 234 -24.61 -19.63 8.94
C GLY A 234 -24.39 -20.65 7.81
N GLY A 235 -23.14 -21.07 7.59
CA GLY A 235 -22.74 -22.04 6.57
C GLY A 235 -22.46 -21.44 5.19
N MET A 236 -22.84 -20.18 4.94
CA MET A 236 -22.75 -19.58 3.61
C MET A 236 -21.33 -19.18 3.21
N GLY A 237 -20.56 -18.59 4.10
CA GLY A 237 -19.30 -17.89 3.79
C GLY A 237 -19.48 -16.38 3.60
N VAL A 238 -18.40 -15.67 3.25
CA VAL A 238 -18.40 -14.23 3.02
C VAL A 238 -18.64 -13.88 1.55
N ASP A 239 -19.06 -12.65 1.28
CA ASP A 239 -19.24 -12.12 -0.08
C ASP A 239 -17.90 -11.81 -0.73
N LEU A 240 -16.98 -11.23 0.05
CA LEU A 240 -15.67 -10.81 -0.39
C LEU A 240 -14.60 -11.30 0.61
N ALA A 241 -13.58 -11.98 0.10
CA ALA A 241 -12.35 -12.26 0.84
C ALA A 241 -11.20 -11.42 0.26
N LEU A 242 -10.45 -10.77 1.13
CA LEU A 242 -9.28 -9.96 0.79
C LEU A 242 -8.03 -10.64 1.36
N GLU A 243 -7.00 -10.82 0.56
CA GLU A 243 -5.78 -11.48 0.98
C GLU A 243 -4.56 -10.55 0.76
N PHE A 244 -3.81 -10.25 1.86
CA PHE A 244 -2.71 -9.28 1.88
C PHE A 244 -1.35 -9.88 2.27
N ILE A 245 -1.21 -11.21 2.26
CA ILE A 245 0.02 -11.91 2.69
C ILE A 245 0.80 -12.41 1.47
N GLY A 246 0.09 -13.07 0.52
CA GLY A 246 0.68 -13.67 -0.66
C GLY A 246 1.16 -15.12 -0.47
N HIS A 247 0.81 -15.79 0.63
CA HIS A 247 1.11 -17.20 0.82
C HIS A 247 0.03 -18.10 0.24
N ARG A 248 0.44 -19.23 -0.33
CA ARG A 248 -0.47 -20.22 -0.90
C ARG A 248 -1.61 -20.58 0.05
N GLU A 249 -1.28 -20.92 1.30
CA GLU A 249 -2.27 -21.36 2.28
C GLU A 249 -3.34 -20.29 2.56
N THR A 250 -2.95 -19.02 2.73
CA THR A 250 -3.89 -17.93 3.00
C THR A 250 -4.75 -17.59 1.78
N ILE A 251 -4.19 -17.71 0.59
CA ILE A 251 -4.94 -17.54 -0.67
C ILE A 251 -5.98 -18.66 -0.83
N GLU A 252 -5.59 -19.93 -0.60
CA GLU A 252 -6.52 -21.07 -0.64
C GLU A 252 -7.63 -20.97 0.41
N GLN A 253 -7.31 -20.47 1.62
CA GLN A 253 -8.32 -20.18 2.66
C GLN A 253 -9.26 -19.03 2.24
N ALA A 254 -8.74 -17.96 1.64
CA ALA A 254 -9.54 -16.86 1.14
C ALA A 254 -10.54 -17.34 0.07
N ILE A 255 -10.10 -18.19 -0.86
CA ILE A 255 -10.97 -18.84 -1.85
C ILE A 255 -12.01 -19.76 -1.16
N GLY A 256 -11.58 -20.57 -0.18
CA GLY A 256 -12.41 -21.55 0.49
C GLY A 256 -13.49 -20.98 1.40
N CYS A 257 -13.37 -19.71 1.82
CA CYS A 257 -14.32 -19.07 2.73
C CYS A 257 -15.41 -18.24 2.06
N VAL A 258 -15.31 -17.97 0.74
CA VAL A 258 -16.35 -17.20 0.06
C VAL A 258 -17.61 -18.04 -0.22
N ARG A 259 -18.75 -17.35 -0.29
CA ARG A 259 -20.03 -17.99 -0.64
C ARG A 259 -20.13 -18.27 -2.15
N THR A 260 -21.15 -19.02 -2.54
CA THR A 260 -21.57 -19.09 -3.96
C THR A 260 -21.86 -17.70 -4.50
N GLY A 261 -21.31 -17.38 -5.68
CA GLY A 261 -21.33 -16.04 -6.29
C GLY A 261 -20.42 -15.03 -5.60
N GLY A 262 -19.57 -15.46 -4.64
CA GLY A 262 -18.62 -14.62 -3.94
C GLY A 262 -17.29 -14.45 -4.69
N ARG A 263 -16.41 -13.63 -4.13
CA ARG A 263 -15.13 -13.30 -4.77
C ARG A 263 -13.96 -13.22 -3.78
N ALA A 264 -12.81 -13.72 -4.21
CA ALA A 264 -11.54 -13.57 -3.50
C ALA A 264 -10.64 -12.62 -4.27
N VAL A 265 -10.12 -11.58 -3.62
CA VAL A 265 -9.21 -10.59 -4.17
C VAL A 265 -7.86 -10.72 -3.50
N ILE A 266 -6.83 -11.01 -4.31
CA ILE A 266 -5.46 -11.23 -3.86
C ILE A 266 -4.64 -9.99 -4.13
N VAL A 267 -4.01 -9.47 -3.08
CA VAL A 267 -3.15 -8.29 -3.08
C VAL A 267 -1.72 -8.67 -2.68
N GLY A 268 -1.59 -9.65 -1.77
CA GLY A 268 -0.31 -10.16 -1.32
C GLY A 268 0.52 -10.72 -2.47
N LEU A 269 1.84 -10.51 -2.43
CA LEU A 269 2.79 -11.00 -3.43
C LEU A 269 3.56 -12.18 -2.84
N GLY A 270 3.67 -13.26 -3.61
CA GLY A 270 4.43 -14.44 -3.21
C GLY A 270 4.81 -15.31 -4.39
N PRO A 271 5.84 -16.17 -4.25
CA PRO A 271 6.36 -17.01 -5.34
C PRO A 271 5.62 -18.36 -5.50
N GLU A 272 4.72 -18.71 -4.59
CA GLU A 272 4.12 -20.02 -4.52
C GLU A 272 2.98 -20.21 -5.52
N ASN A 273 2.87 -21.41 -6.09
CA ASN A 273 1.73 -21.79 -6.91
C ASN A 273 0.49 -22.05 -6.02
N VAL A 274 -0.65 -21.56 -6.43
CA VAL A 274 -1.94 -21.71 -5.74
C VAL A 274 -2.78 -22.79 -6.40
N VAL A 275 -3.43 -23.64 -5.62
CA VAL A 275 -4.36 -24.67 -6.12
C VAL A 275 -5.79 -24.09 -6.09
N LEU A 276 -6.38 -24.01 -7.26
CA LEU A 276 -7.79 -23.60 -7.40
C LEU A 276 -8.73 -24.78 -7.17
N PRO A 277 -10.00 -24.55 -6.75
CA PRO A 277 -11.00 -25.58 -6.71
C PRO A 277 -11.19 -26.28 -8.08
N PRO A 278 -11.60 -27.56 -8.11
CA PRO A 278 -11.87 -28.26 -9.37
C PRO A 278 -12.84 -27.44 -10.25
N PRO A 279 -12.68 -27.49 -11.61
CA PRO A 279 -13.53 -26.72 -12.52
C PRO A 279 -15.03 -26.88 -12.27
N THR A 280 -15.48 -28.09 -11.92
CA THR A 280 -16.88 -28.37 -11.60
C THR A 280 -17.38 -27.56 -10.39
N ALA A 281 -16.58 -27.44 -9.35
CA ALA A 281 -16.93 -26.64 -8.16
C ALA A 281 -16.87 -25.15 -8.50
N PHE A 282 -15.78 -24.71 -9.14
CA PHE A 282 -15.55 -23.31 -9.51
C PHE A 282 -16.67 -22.74 -10.38
N VAL A 283 -17.06 -23.47 -11.45
CA VAL A 283 -18.12 -23.04 -12.39
C VAL A 283 -19.49 -23.05 -11.74
N ARG A 284 -19.84 -24.11 -10.98
CA ARG A 284 -21.16 -24.22 -10.34
C ARG A 284 -21.40 -23.21 -9.22
N THR A 285 -20.35 -22.70 -8.61
CA THR A 285 -20.46 -21.67 -7.56
C THR A 285 -20.30 -20.25 -8.10
N GLU A 286 -20.02 -20.07 -9.40
CA GLU A 286 -19.73 -18.75 -10.00
C GLU A 286 -18.69 -17.96 -9.19
N LEU A 287 -17.68 -18.67 -8.69
CA LEU A 287 -16.60 -18.07 -7.89
C LEU A 287 -15.74 -17.15 -8.73
N SER A 288 -15.42 -15.96 -8.21
CA SER A 288 -14.44 -15.06 -8.82
C SER A 288 -13.13 -15.08 -8.05
N PHE A 289 -12.02 -15.24 -8.78
CA PHE A 289 -10.65 -15.13 -8.25
C PHE A 289 -9.94 -14.00 -8.98
N LEU A 290 -9.55 -12.95 -8.24
CA LEU A 290 -9.13 -11.67 -8.80
C LEU A 290 -7.79 -11.22 -8.21
N GLY A 291 -6.84 -10.84 -9.05
CA GLY A 291 -5.65 -10.10 -8.62
C GLY A 291 -5.94 -8.61 -8.49
N SER A 292 -5.29 -7.95 -7.55
CA SER A 292 -5.34 -6.50 -7.35
C SER A 292 -3.93 -5.95 -7.19
N TYR A 293 -3.65 -4.78 -7.79
CA TYR A 293 -2.32 -4.17 -7.71
C TYR A 293 -2.43 -2.65 -7.68
N GLY A 294 -1.85 -2.03 -6.65
CA GLY A 294 -1.70 -0.58 -6.53
C GLY A 294 -3.02 0.20 -6.61
N SER A 295 -2.91 1.44 -7.06
CA SER A 295 -4.05 2.36 -7.16
C SER A 295 -3.82 3.45 -8.21
N THR A 296 -4.88 4.15 -8.60
CA THR A 296 -4.85 5.31 -9.50
C THR A 296 -4.79 6.62 -8.71
N ASN A 297 -4.45 7.74 -9.38
CA ASN A 297 -4.50 9.07 -8.76
C ASN A 297 -5.87 9.40 -8.16
N LEU A 298 -6.95 9.04 -8.87
CA LEU A 298 -8.32 9.28 -8.39
C LEU A 298 -8.60 8.53 -7.09
N GLU A 299 -8.15 7.29 -6.96
CA GLU A 299 -8.34 6.49 -5.75
C GLU A 299 -7.51 7.03 -4.58
N ILE A 300 -6.28 7.49 -4.84
CA ILE A 300 -5.46 8.18 -3.84
C ILE A 300 -6.17 9.47 -3.38
N GLN A 301 -6.70 10.28 -4.32
CA GLN A 301 -7.47 11.48 -3.98
C GLN A 301 -8.69 11.15 -3.11
N ASN A 302 -9.46 10.11 -3.44
CA ASN A 302 -10.60 9.67 -2.64
C ASN A 302 -10.19 9.29 -1.21
N VAL A 303 -9.04 8.64 -1.04
CA VAL A 303 -8.50 8.32 0.29
C VAL A 303 -8.08 9.58 1.05
N VAL A 304 -7.42 10.54 0.37
CA VAL A 304 -7.10 11.86 0.96
C VAL A 304 -8.37 12.56 1.45
N ASP A 305 -9.44 12.56 0.65
CA ASP A 305 -10.72 13.20 0.99
C ASP A 305 -11.41 12.53 2.19
N LEU A 306 -11.33 11.19 2.28
CA LEU A 306 -11.82 10.44 3.44
C LEU A 306 -11.06 10.80 4.72
N LEU A 307 -9.74 10.93 4.63
CA LEU A 307 -8.89 11.31 5.76
C LEU A 307 -9.14 12.78 6.15
N ALA A 308 -9.15 13.69 5.20
CA ALA A 308 -9.37 15.12 5.43
C ALA A 308 -10.74 15.44 6.05
N SER A 309 -11.78 14.65 5.69
CA SER A 309 -13.12 14.74 6.25
C SER A 309 -13.31 14.04 7.61
N GLY A 310 -12.26 13.38 8.14
CA GLY A 310 -12.32 12.62 9.41
C GLY A 310 -13.10 11.30 9.33
N ARG A 311 -13.46 10.84 8.13
CA ARG A 311 -14.12 9.53 7.92
C ARG A 311 -13.15 8.36 7.97
N LEU A 312 -11.89 8.62 7.71
CA LEU A 312 -10.77 7.69 7.84
C LEU A 312 -9.84 8.24 8.94
N ASP A 313 -9.36 7.39 9.84
CA ASP A 313 -8.39 7.75 10.87
C ASP A 313 -7.12 6.90 10.72
N LEU A 314 -6.00 7.54 10.45
CA LEU A 314 -4.68 6.90 10.31
C LEU A 314 -3.77 7.16 11.53
N SER A 315 -4.24 7.81 12.57
CA SER A 315 -3.44 8.17 13.75
C SER A 315 -2.80 6.95 14.43
N GLY A 316 -3.51 5.81 14.45
CA GLY A 316 -3.04 4.54 14.99
C GLY A 316 -2.22 3.68 14.01
N SER A 317 -2.10 4.08 12.75
CA SER A 317 -1.42 3.30 11.71
C SER A 317 0.09 3.46 11.76
N ILE A 318 0.59 4.65 12.14
CA ILE A 318 2.02 4.93 12.23
C ILE A 318 2.51 4.57 13.63
N THR A 319 3.22 3.46 13.73
CA THR A 319 3.69 2.92 15.00
C THR A 319 5.09 3.39 15.38
N GLU A 320 5.86 3.85 14.40
CA GLU A 320 7.21 4.39 14.62
C GLU A 320 7.53 5.47 13.59
N ARG A 321 8.29 6.49 14.05
CA ARG A 321 8.89 7.53 13.22
C ARG A 321 10.38 7.50 13.42
N VAL A 322 11.13 7.56 12.33
CA VAL A 322 12.60 7.57 12.33
C VAL A 322 13.12 8.71 11.47
N SER A 323 14.33 9.20 11.73
CA SER A 323 14.99 10.15 10.83
C SER A 323 15.50 9.45 9.56
N LEU A 324 15.94 10.24 8.57
CA LEU A 324 16.56 9.69 7.36
C LEU A 324 17.82 8.89 7.70
N GLU A 325 18.61 9.34 8.67
CA GLU A 325 19.79 8.65 9.18
C GLU A 325 19.48 7.32 9.87
N GLU A 326 18.29 7.20 10.47
CA GLU A 326 17.82 6.00 11.15
C GLU A 326 17.01 5.06 10.25
N THR A 327 16.96 5.30 8.93
CA THR A 327 16.18 4.48 7.98
C THR A 327 16.48 2.97 8.13
N ASN A 328 17.75 2.60 8.32
CA ASN A 328 18.11 1.18 8.50
C ASN A 328 17.51 0.57 9.76
N LYS A 329 17.40 1.33 10.85
CA LYS A 329 16.73 0.90 12.08
C LYS A 329 15.24 0.62 11.81
N GLY A 330 14.56 1.52 11.10
CA GLY A 330 13.16 1.33 10.71
C GLY A 330 12.97 0.09 9.82
N LEU A 331 13.86 -0.13 8.86
CA LEU A 331 13.86 -1.32 7.99
C LEU A 331 14.04 -2.61 8.80
N GLU A 332 15.00 -2.63 9.73
CA GLU A 332 15.25 -3.78 10.61
C GLU A 332 14.05 -4.07 11.50
N HIS A 333 13.45 -3.05 12.12
CA HIS A 333 12.25 -3.20 12.95
C HIS A 333 11.08 -3.78 12.14
N LEU A 334 10.88 -3.32 10.90
CA LEU A 334 9.84 -3.88 10.02
C LEU A 334 10.15 -5.33 9.64
N TYR A 335 11.38 -5.63 9.26
CA TYR A 335 11.80 -6.97 8.83
C TYR A 335 11.68 -8.01 9.94
N GLN A 336 12.21 -7.69 11.13
CA GLN A 336 12.21 -8.56 12.30
C GLN A 336 10.92 -8.51 13.11
N LYS A 337 9.94 -7.66 12.71
CA LYS A 337 8.68 -7.43 13.45
C LYS A 337 8.87 -6.94 14.88
N ILE A 338 9.95 -6.18 15.13
CA ILE A 338 10.26 -5.64 16.47
C ILE A 338 9.15 -4.64 16.87
N GLY A 339 8.50 -4.89 18.01
CA GLY A 339 7.36 -4.09 18.47
C GLY A 339 6.07 -4.29 17.66
N ASN A 340 6.05 -5.25 16.74
CA ASN A 340 4.92 -5.53 15.84
C ASN A 340 4.44 -4.27 15.09
N PRO A 341 5.29 -3.64 14.24
CA PRO A 341 4.93 -2.40 13.56
C PRO A 341 3.80 -2.59 12.55
N ILE A 342 2.96 -1.57 12.41
CA ILE A 342 1.98 -1.45 11.31
C ILE A 342 2.67 -0.70 10.17
N ARG A 343 2.98 0.60 10.42
CA ARG A 343 3.73 1.43 9.48
C ARG A 343 4.87 2.13 10.22
N ILE A 344 6.01 2.18 9.58
CA ILE A 344 7.17 2.97 10.01
C ILE A 344 7.37 4.06 8.96
N VAL A 345 7.57 5.29 9.39
CA VAL A 345 7.71 6.44 8.49
C VAL A 345 9.01 7.17 8.78
N VAL A 346 9.80 7.39 7.74
CA VAL A 346 10.93 8.32 7.79
C VAL A 346 10.35 9.73 7.75
N VAL A 347 10.69 10.56 8.74
CA VAL A 347 10.26 11.96 8.82
C VAL A 347 11.45 12.89 8.73
N GLN A 348 11.27 14.03 8.08
CA GLN A 348 12.28 15.07 7.88
C GLN A 348 11.70 16.42 8.28
N ASP A 349 12.55 17.34 8.75
CA ASP A 349 12.17 18.68 9.22
C ASP A 349 11.68 19.61 8.09
#